data_1c4f30cd4a44c1ecb384485931535e78
#
_entry.id   1c4f30cd4a44c1ecb384485931535e78
#
_cell.length_a   1.000
_cell.length_b   1.000
_cell.length_c   1.000
_cell.angle_alpha   90.00
_cell.angle_beta   90.00
_cell.angle_gamma   90.00
#
_symmetry.space_group_name_H-M   'P 1'
#
loop_
_entity.id
_entity.type
_entity.pdbx_description
1 polymer ?
#
loop_
_entity_poly.entity_id
_entity_poly.type
_entity_poly.pdbx_seq_one_letter_code
_entity_poly.pdbx_strand_id
1 'polypeptide(L)'
;MKRADDTAHMLGDSFYAIYRVNFVDGTYETFKTYDNLQSDIPRCGAYSQLLEAICSVVRPRTFRLFEESFSLESIRQRVAQGIADHGGDYQRRFGDTYRWVNIRTLYNPELIRDEVILCFRDVDAEKRREMQHTIILQEALDEARKSTKAKAEFFSRMSHDMRTPLNAIIGCCSLAEKSHAANDKGKVWEY
;
A
#
# COMPACT_ATOMS: atom_id res chain seq x y z
N MET A 1 -0.16 -34.46 -20.39
CA MET A 1 -1.31 -34.24 -19.54
C MET A 1 -0.96 -34.15 -18.04
N LYS A 2 -0.21 -35.06 -17.44
CA LYS A 2 0.14 -35.04 -15.99
C LYS A 2 0.85 -33.73 -15.50
N ARG A 3 1.79 -33.16 -16.28
CA ARG A 3 2.53 -31.94 -15.87
C ARG A 3 1.70 -30.64 -15.81
N ALA A 4 0.68 -30.50 -16.65
CA ALA A 4 -0.23 -29.35 -16.61
C ALA A 4 -1.17 -29.43 -15.39
N ASP A 5 -1.57 -30.64 -15.03
CA ASP A 5 -2.41 -30.93 -13.89
C ASP A 5 -1.66 -30.68 -12.56
N ASP A 6 -0.40 -31.15 -12.48
CA ASP A 6 0.47 -30.91 -11.32
C ASP A 6 0.75 -29.38 -11.13
N THR A 7 0.94 -28.63 -12.21
CA THR A 7 1.14 -27.17 -12.14
C THR A 7 -0.13 -26.45 -11.71
N ALA A 8 -1.29 -26.85 -12.23
CA ALA A 8 -2.59 -26.31 -11.82
C ALA A 8 -2.87 -26.62 -10.34
N HIS A 9 -2.51 -27.79 -9.84
CA HIS A 9 -2.59 -28.12 -8.42
C HIS A 9 -1.66 -27.27 -7.57
N MET A 10 -0.40 -27.08 -7.95
CA MET A 10 0.55 -26.24 -7.23
C MET A 10 0.13 -24.77 -7.18
N LEU A 11 -0.41 -24.22 -8.29
CA LEU A 11 -0.98 -22.88 -8.32
C LEU A 11 -2.25 -22.79 -7.46
N GLY A 12 -3.07 -23.85 -7.48
CA GLY A 12 -4.24 -23.96 -6.63
C GLY A 12 -3.92 -23.95 -5.14
N ASP A 13 -2.75 -24.44 -4.73
CA ASP A 13 -2.33 -24.46 -3.32
C ASP A 13 -2.06 -23.07 -2.73
N SER A 14 -1.82 -22.08 -3.57
CA SER A 14 -1.72 -20.67 -3.15
C SER A 14 -3.07 -20.08 -2.73
N PHE A 15 -4.18 -20.70 -3.10
CA PHE A 15 -5.53 -20.24 -2.77
C PHE A 15 -6.19 -21.20 -1.78
N TYR A 16 -6.76 -20.68 -0.72
CA TYR A 16 -7.48 -21.49 0.26
C TYR A 16 -8.94 -21.72 -0.12
N ALA A 17 -9.52 -20.89 -1.01
CA ALA A 17 -10.84 -21.11 -1.58
C ALA A 17 -10.88 -20.64 -3.04
N ILE A 18 -11.58 -21.42 -3.89
CA ILE A 18 -11.82 -21.12 -5.29
C ILE A 18 -13.26 -21.48 -5.60
N TYR A 19 -13.98 -20.52 -6.15
CA TYR A 19 -15.37 -20.70 -6.60
C TYR A 19 -15.47 -20.37 -8.08
N ARG A 20 -16.24 -21.15 -8.81
CA ARG A 20 -16.70 -20.87 -10.16
C ARG A 20 -18.04 -20.17 -10.03
N VAL A 21 -18.20 -19.02 -10.64
CA VAL A 21 -19.43 -18.22 -10.57
C VAL A 21 -19.95 -18.03 -11.98
N ASN A 22 -21.13 -18.55 -12.25
CA ASN A 22 -21.87 -18.26 -13.48
C ASN A 22 -22.61 -16.92 -13.26
N PHE A 23 -22.15 -15.89 -13.96
CA PHE A 23 -22.70 -14.54 -13.79
C PHE A 23 -23.98 -14.31 -14.60
N VAL A 24 -24.32 -15.20 -15.53
CA VAL A 24 -25.58 -15.17 -16.29
C VAL A 24 -26.71 -15.74 -15.42
N ASP A 25 -26.53 -16.96 -14.93
CA ASP A 25 -27.54 -17.67 -14.12
C ASP A 25 -27.54 -17.24 -12.64
N GLY A 26 -26.49 -16.57 -12.19
CA GLY A 26 -26.34 -16.16 -10.80
C GLY A 26 -26.10 -17.33 -9.86
N THR A 27 -25.41 -18.35 -10.31
CA THR A 27 -25.08 -19.57 -9.55
C THR A 27 -23.59 -19.66 -9.27
N TYR A 28 -23.22 -20.48 -8.30
CA TYR A 28 -21.82 -20.79 -8.04
C TYR A 28 -21.60 -22.26 -7.80
N GLU A 29 -20.37 -22.70 -8.03
CA GLU A 29 -19.85 -24.03 -7.68
C GLU A 29 -18.51 -23.88 -6.95
N THR A 30 -18.34 -24.63 -5.85
CA THR A 30 -17.09 -24.66 -5.08
C THR A 30 -16.12 -25.62 -5.74
N PHE A 31 -14.99 -25.09 -6.24
CA PHE A 31 -13.90 -25.90 -6.79
C PHE A 31 -12.93 -26.33 -5.70
N LYS A 32 -12.56 -25.42 -4.80
CA LYS A 32 -11.68 -25.68 -3.67
C LYS A 32 -12.11 -24.84 -2.46
N THR A 33 -12.07 -25.42 -1.29
CA THR A 33 -12.18 -24.69 -0.02
C THR A 33 -11.51 -25.46 1.09
N TYR A 34 -10.85 -24.78 2.02
CA TYR A 34 -10.31 -25.38 3.25
C TYR A 34 -11.36 -25.38 4.37
N ASP A 35 -11.36 -26.41 5.17
CA ASP A 35 -12.41 -26.90 6.08
C ASP A 35 -13.09 -25.93 7.06
N ASN A 36 -12.53 -24.78 7.33
CA ASN A 36 -13.09 -23.86 8.33
C ASN A 36 -14.27 -23.01 7.83
N LEU A 37 -14.63 -23.12 6.55
CA LEU A 37 -15.79 -22.46 5.95
C LEU A 37 -16.83 -23.45 5.45
N GLN A 38 -16.50 -24.74 5.45
CA GLN A 38 -17.34 -25.76 4.83
C GLN A 38 -18.63 -26.05 5.58
N SER A 39 -18.72 -25.69 6.86
CA SER A 39 -19.90 -26.05 7.65
C SER A 39 -21.19 -25.35 7.20
N ASP A 40 -21.08 -24.16 6.55
CA ASP A 40 -22.24 -23.31 6.30
C ASP A 40 -22.47 -22.94 4.81
N ILE A 41 -21.53 -23.26 3.91
CA ILE A 41 -21.66 -22.93 2.48
C ILE A 41 -21.81 -24.24 1.67
N PRO A 42 -22.96 -24.44 0.98
CA PRO A 42 -23.14 -25.59 0.09
C PRO A 42 -22.09 -25.63 -1.05
N ARG A 43 -21.84 -26.82 -1.61
CA ARG A 43 -20.90 -26.94 -2.74
C ARG A 43 -21.34 -26.18 -4.00
N CYS A 44 -22.63 -25.97 -4.16
CA CYS A 44 -23.24 -25.21 -5.24
C CYS A 44 -24.53 -24.54 -4.76
N GLY A 45 -24.91 -23.44 -5.39
CA GLY A 45 -26.12 -22.71 -5.01
C GLY A 45 -26.22 -21.35 -5.69
N ALA A 46 -27.09 -20.51 -5.17
CA ALA A 46 -27.24 -19.15 -5.65
C ALA A 46 -26.02 -18.29 -5.19
N TYR A 47 -25.46 -17.52 -6.10
CA TYR A 47 -24.30 -16.67 -5.81
C TYR A 47 -24.59 -15.63 -4.72
N SER A 48 -25.83 -15.15 -4.61
CA SER A 48 -26.26 -14.25 -3.54
C SER A 48 -26.03 -14.83 -2.15
N GLN A 49 -26.27 -16.14 -1.98
CA GLN A 49 -26.04 -16.82 -0.71
C GLN A 49 -24.55 -16.92 -0.38
N LEU A 50 -23.71 -17.21 -1.39
CA LEU A 50 -22.25 -17.20 -1.24
C LEU A 50 -21.75 -15.80 -0.86
N LEU A 51 -22.22 -14.77 -1.55
CA LEU A 51 -21.83 -13.39 -1.32
C LEU A 51 -22.21 -12.95 0.10
N GLU A 52 -23.42 -13.24 0.55
CA GLU A 52 -23.90 -12.96 1.91
C GLU A 52 -23.06 -13.68 2.98
N ALA A 53 -22.75 -14.96 2.77
CA ALA A 53 -21.89 -15.73 3.66
C ALA A 53 -20.48 -15.15 3.74
N ILE A 54 -19.87 -14.74 2.64
CA ILE A 54 -18.56 -14.09 2.63
C ILE A 54 -18.65 -12.72 3.31
N CYS A 55 -19.68 -11.96 3.03
CA CYS A 55 -19.94 -10.65 3.63
C CYS A 55 -20.03 -10.72 5.17
N SER A 56 -20.63 -11.77 5.72
CA SER A 56 -20.78 -11.96 7.16
C SER A 56 -19.45 -12.07 7.93
N VAL A 57 -18.37 -12.43 7.24
CA VAL A 57 -17.02 -12.60 7.80
C VAL A 57 -16.03 -11.50 7.40
N VAL A 58 -16.39 -10.65 6.45
CA VAL A 58 -15.60 -9.47 6.06
C VAL A 58 -15.78 -8.37 7.11
N ARG A 59 -14.72 -7.59 7.35
CA ARG A 59 -14.74 -6.51 8.34
C ARG A 59 -15.77 -5.43 7.95
N PRO A 60 -16.64 -4.97 8.85
CA PRO A 60 -17.73 -4.04 8.53
C PRO A 60 -17.31 -2.75 7.80
N ARG A 61 -16.10 -2.24 8.06
CA ARG A 61 -15.60 -1.03 7.40
C ARG A 61 -15.35 -1.20 5.90
N THR A 62 -15.10 -2.42 5.44
CA THR A 62 -14.81 -2.74 4.05
C THR A 62 -15.95 -3.48 3.35
N PHE A 63 -17.04 -3.75 4.09
CA PHE A 63 -18.20 -4.49 3.61
C PHE A 63 -18.80 -3.88 2.34
N ARG A 64 -19.12 -2.58 2.34
CA ARG A 64 -19.71 -1.91 1.17
C ARG A 64 -18.83 -1.98 -0.07
N LEU A 65 -17.53 -1.74 0.10
CA LEU A 65 -16.56 -1.84 -1.00
C LEU A 65 -16.47 -3.28 -1.53
N PHE A 66 -16.55 -4.26 -0.65
CA PHE A 66 -16.56 -5.66 -1.04
C PHE A 66 -17.82 -6.01 -1.82
N GLU A 67 -19.00 -5.70 -1.28
CA GLU A 67 -20.29 -5.95 -1.93
C GLU A 67 -20.39 -5.27 -3.29
N GLU A 68 -20.05 -3.99 -3.38
CA GLU A 68 -19.98 -3.25 -4.64
C GLU A 68 -18.98 -3.85 -5.63
N SER A 69 -17.86 -4.41 -5.16
CA SER A 69 -16.83 -5.00 -6.01
C SER A 69 -17.20 -6.37 -6.56
N PHE A 70 -17.93 -7.17 -5.79
CA PHE A 70 -18.22 -8.57 -6.12
C PHE A 70 -19.70 -8.87 -6.36
N SER A 71 -20.56 -7.86 -6.47
CA SER A 71 -21.95 -8.05 -6.93
C SER A 71 -21.98 -8.61 -8.35
N LEU A 72 -23.01 -9.39 -8.70
CA LEU A 72 -23.18 -9.92 -10.06
C LEU A 72 -23.22 -8.81 -11.10
N GLU A 73 -23.83 -7.68 -10.78
CA GLU A 73 -23.88 -6.53 -11.68
C GLU A 73 -22.49 -5.98 -11.97
N SER A 74 -21.65 -5.82 -10.93
CA SER A 74 -20.26 -5.38 -11.09
C SER A 74 -19.42 -6.38 -11.87
N ILE A 75 -19.62 -7.68 -11.67
CA ILE A 75 -18.95 -8.72 -12.44
C ILE A 75 -19.33 -8.62 -13.91
N ARG A 76 -20.63 -8.55 -14.24
CA ARG A 76 -21.15 -8.40 -15.60
C ARG A 76 -20.58 -7.15 -16.29
N GLN A 77 -20.60 -6.03 -15.60
CA GLN A 77 -20.07 -4.77 -16.13
C GLN A 77 -18.58 -4.86 -16.47
N ARG A 78 -17.77 -5.47 -15.62
CA ARG A 78 -16.32 -5.64 -15.85
C ARG A 78 -16.03 -6.62 -16.97
N VAL A 79 -16.75 -7.72 -17.02
CA VAL A 79 -16.68 -8.67 -18.13
C VAL A 79 -17.00 -7.99 -19.46
N ALA A 80 -18.06 -7.17 -19.51
CA ALA A 80 -18.43 -6.40 -20.70
C ALA A 80 -17.35 -5.36 -21.10
N GLN A 81 -16.59 -4.85 -20.13
CA GLN A 81 -15.45 -3.95 -20.36
C GLN A 81 -14.14 -4.68 -20.70
N GLY A 82 -14.14 -6.00 -20.75
CA GLY A 82 -12.95 -6.82 -21.04
C GLY A 82 -11.93 -6.86 -19.90
N ILE A 83 -12.35 -6.57 -18.66
CA ILE A 83 -11.47 -6.63 -17.49
C ILE A 83 -11.32 -8.08 -17.06
N ALA A 84 -10.14 -8.64 -17.35
CA ALA A 84 -9.83 -10.06 -17.11
C ALA A 84 -9.51 -10.38 -15.65
N ASP A 85 -9.07 -9.41 -14.86
CA ASP A 85 -8.63 -9.59 -13.48
C ASP A 85 -9.02 -8.38 -12.64
N HIS A 86 -9.78 -8.63 -11.59
CA HIS A 86 -10.20 -7.60 -10.64
C HIS A 86 -10.23 -8.16 -9.22
N GLY A 87 -9.89 -7.34 -8.25
CA GLY A 87 -9.97 -7.73 -6.86
C GLY A 87 -9.30 -6.74 -5.93
N GLY A 88 -9.08 -7.17 -4.69
CA GLY A 88 -8.47 -6.35 -3.66
C GLY A 88 -8.14 -7.14 -2.41
N ASP A 89 -7.57 -6.43 -1.45
CA ASP A 89 -7.20 -6.97 -0.15
C ASP A 89 -8.26 -6.56 0.88
N TYR A 90 -8.83 -7.55 1.55
CA TYR A 90 -9.89 -7.38 2.54
C TYR A 90 -9.50 -8.04 3.86
N GLN A 91 -10.00 -7.51 4.96
CA GLN A 91 -9.85 -8.15 6.25
C GLN A 91 -11.03 -9.08 6.49
N ARG A 92 -10.73 -10.37 6.70
CA ARG A 92 -11.69 -11.40 6.99
C ARG A 92 -11.45 -11.99 8.37
N ARG A 93 -12.55 -12.36 9.07
CA ARG A 93 -12.51 -13.02 10.36
C ARG A 93 -12.22 -14.52 10.21
N PHE A 94 -11.24 -15.00 10.98
CA PHE A 94 -10.91 -16.40 11.18
C PHE A 94 -10.97 -16.70 12.68
N GLY A 95 -12.02 -17.34 13.15
CA GLY A 95 -12.30 -17.44 14.59
C GLY A 95 -12.45 -16.03 15.18
N ASP A 96 -11.60 -15.70 16.17
CA ASP A 96 -11.60 -14.41 16.85
C ASP A 96 -10.63 -13.38 16.25
N THR A 97 -9.90 -13.73 15.20
CA THR A 97 -8.88 -12.87 14.61
C THR A 97 -9.24 -12.44 13.18
N TYR A 98 -8.84 -11.22 12.82
CA TYR A 98 -8.92 -10.75 11.43
C TYR A 98 -7.58 -10.94 10.74
N ARG A 99 -7.61 -11.50 9.53
CA ARG A 99 -6.45 -11.66 8.63
C ARG A 99 -6.72 -10.98 7.29
N TRP A 100 -5.66 -10.57 6.65
CA TRP A 100 -5.72 -10.05 5.29
C TRP A 100 -5.88 -11.17 4.28
N VAL A 101 -6.86 -11.02 3.43
CA VAL A 101 -7.19 -11.95 2.34
C VAL A 101 -7.23 -11.18 1.04
N ASN A 102 -6.49 -11.64 0.05
CA ASN A 102 -6.62 -11.16 -1.32
C ASN A 102 -7.74 -11.94 -2.00
N ILE A 103 -8.71 -11.23 -2.55
CA ILE A 103 -9.86 -11.79 -3.25
C ILE A 103 -9.80 -11.26 -4.68
N ARG A 104 -9.83 -12.18 -5.66
CA ARG A 104 -9.75 -11.84 -7.08
C ARG A 104 -10.81 -12.56 -7.89
N THR A 105 -11.37 -11.84 -8.84
CA THR A 105 -12.21 -12.38 -9.90
C THR A 105 -11.38 -12.45 -11.18
N LEU A 106 -11.25 -13.63 -11.73
CA LEU A 106 -10.50 -13.91 -12.95
C LEU A 106 -11.49 -14.30 -14.06
N TYR A 107 -11.33 -13.68 -15.22
CA TYR A 107 -12.16 -13.94 -16.41
C TYR A 107 -11.29 -14.19 -17.64
N ASN A 108 -11.59 -15.24 -18.37
CA ASN A 108 -10.99 -15.52 -19.67
C ASN A 108 -12.06 -16.01 -20.65
N PRO A 109 -12.49 -15.18 -21.62
CA PRO A 109 -13.55 -15.50 -22.56
C PRO A 109 -13.21 -16.66 -23.51
N GLU A 110 -11.92 -16.96 -23.70
CA GLU A 110 -11.49 -18.08 -24.56
C GLU A 110 -11.67 -19.44 -23.88
N LEU A 111 -11.63 -19.46 -22.54
CA LEU A 111 -11.76 -20.67 -21.73
C LEU A 111 -13.18 -20.87 -21.23
N ILE A 112 -13.84 -19.80 -20.75
CA ILE A 112 -15.14 -19.88 -20.08
C ILE A 112 -15.94 -18.61 -20.42
N ARG A 113 -17.08 -18.74 -21.15
CA ARG A 113 -17.82 -17.58 -21.63
C ARG A 113 -18.69 -16.89 -20.58
N ASP A 114 -19.36 -17.66 -19.76
CA ASP A 114 -20.44 -17.19 -18.88
C ASP A 114 -20.06 -17.27 -17.39
N GLU A 115 -18.79 -17.55 -17.12
CA GLU A 115 -18.32 -17.78 -15.77
C GLU A 115 -17.05 -16.99 -15.47
N VAL A 116 -16.87 -16.68 -14.18
CA VAL A 116 -15.64 -16.15 -13.62
C VAL A 116 -15.15 -17.06 -12.51
N ILE A 117 -13.85 -17.01 -12.24
CA ILE A 117 -13.25 -17.71 -11.11
C ILE A 117 -13.01 -16.71 -9.99
N LEU A 118 -13.59 -16.95 -8.83
CA LEU A 118 -13.39 -16.18 -7.63
C LEU A 118 -12.38 -16.89 -6.72
N CYS A 119 -11.23 -16.28 -6.52
CA CYS A 119 -10.08 -16.85 -5.80
C CYS A 119 -9.79 -16.10 -4.51
N PHE A 120 -9.45 -16.84 -3.45
CA PHE A 120 -9.14 -16.32 -2.12
C PHE A 120 -7.76 -16.79 -1.68
N ARG A 121 -6.86 -15.83 -1.35
CA ARG A 121 -5.51 -16.12 -0.87
C ARG A 121 -5.27 -15.41 0.46
N ASP A 122 -4.70 -16.14 1.44
CA ASP A 122 -4.21 -15.53 2.66
C ASP A 122 -2.94 -14.72 2.35
N VAL A 123 -2.97 -13.43 2.64
CA VAL A 123 -1.86 -12.49 2.43
C VAL A 123 -1.50 -11.76 3.73
N ASP A 124 -1.91 -12.29 4.88
CA ASP A 124 -1.72 -11.62 6.17
C ASP A 124 -0.23 -11.43 6.49
N ALA A 125 0.58 -12.43 6.24
CA ALA A 125 2.01 -12.35 6.49
C ALA A 125 2.71 -11.31 5.58
N GLU A 126 2.33 -11.27 4.29
CA GLU A 126 2.84 -10.29 3.33
C GLU A 126 2.42 -8.88 3.73
N LYS A 127 1.15 -8.67 4.06
CA LYS A 127 0.62 -7.37 4.45
C LYS A 127 1.21 -6.84 5.75
N ARG A 128 1.42 -7.71 6.72
CA ARG A 128 2.09 -7.32 7.97
C ARG A 128 3.52 -6.88 7.74
N ARG A 129 4.27 -7.59 6.89
CA ARG A 129 5.65 -7.21 6.51
C ARG A 129 5.66 -5.87 5.77
N GLU A 130 4.77 -5.68 4.81
CA GLU A 130 4.63 -4.43 4.06
C GLU A 130 4.36 -3.25 4.99
N MET A 131 3.41 -3.41 5.93
CA MET A 131 3.11 -2.38 6.94
C MET A 131 4.30 -2.08 7.84
N GLN A 132 5.01 -3.10 8.32
CA GLN A 132 6.21 -2.90 9.14
C GLN A 132 7.31 -2.15 8.38
N HIS A 133 7.57 -2.53 7.11
CA HIS A 133 8.51 -1.81 6.24
C HIS A 133 8.11 -0.35 6.06
N THR A 134 6.83 -0.08 5.84
CA THR A 134 6.32 1.29 5.67
C THR A 134 6.55 2.13 6.93
N ILE A 135 6.32 1.57 8.12
CA ILE A 135 6.56 2.26 9.39
C ILE A 135 8.05 2.57 9.54
N ILE A 136 8.94 1.59 9.33
CA ILE A 136 10.39 1.77 9.45
C ILE A 136 10.90 2.85 8.48
N LEU A 137 10.43 2.82 7.23
CA LEU A 137 10.80 3.84 6.23
C LEU A 137 10.32 5.23 6.62
N GLN A 138 9.11 5.34 7.17
CA GLN A 138 8.57 6.62 7.63
C GLN A 138 9.38 7.18 8.79
N GLU A 139 9.72 6.36 9.78
CA GLU A 139 10.56 6.74 10.91
C GLU A 139 11.96 7.20 10.46
N ALA A 140 12.60 6.46 9.56
CA ALA A 140 13.90 6.82 9.00
C ALA A 140 13.85 8.15 8.22
N LEU A 141 12.78 8.37 7.45
CA LEU A 141 12.57 9.62 6.72
C LEU A 141 12.40 10.81 7.66
N ASP A 142 11.64 10.64 8.73
CA ASP A 142 11.41 11.70 9.72
C ASP A 142 12.69 12.04 10.51
N GLU A 143 13.52 11.05 10.82
CA GLU A 143 14.82 11.27 11.44
C GLU A 143 15.79 11.99 10.50
N ALA A 144 15.85 11.59 9.22
CA ALA A 144 16.67 12.27 8.22
C ALA A 144 16.25 13.74 8.03
N ARG A 145 14.95 14.02 8.03
CA ARG A 145 14.41 15.39 7.96
C ARG A 145 14.82 16.22 9.18
N LYS A 146 14.71 15.66 10.39
CA LYS A 146 15.13 16.33 11.64
C LYS A 146 16.63 16.65 11.60
N SER A 147 17.46 15.69 11.18
CA SER A 147 18.91 15.89 11.05
C SER A 147 19.25 17.00 10.05
N THR A 148 18.59 16.98 8.88
CA THR A 148 18.81 18.01 7.84
C THR A 148 18.41 19.39 8.33
N LYS A 149 17.27 19.51 9.02
CA LYS A 149 16.82 20.78 9.61
C LYS A 149 17.81 21.29 10.67
N ALA A 150 18.25 20.42 11.58
CA ALA A 150 19.23 20.78 12.61
C ALA A 150 20.55 21.28 12.00
N LYS A 151 21.05 20.62 10.94
CA LYS A 151 22.23 21.06 10.18
C LYS A 151 22.03 22.43 9.55
N ALA A 152 20.89 22.67 8.92
CA ALA A 152 20.58 23.97 8.30
C ALA A 152 20.52 25.09 9.35
N GLU A 153 19.90 24.86 10.48
CA GLU A 153 19.84 25.80 11.60
C GLU A 153 21.24 26.07 12.18
N PHE A 154 22.06 25.05 12.33
CA PHE A 154 23.44 25.17 12.78
C PHE A 154 24.25 26.05 11.82
N PHE A 155 24.23 25.79 10.53
CA PHE A 155 24.92 26.60 9.53
C PHE A 155 24.43 28.03 9.47
N SER A 156 23.12 28.26 9.63
CA SER A 156 22.55 29.60 9.68
C SER A 156 23.09 30.40 10.86
N ARG A 157 23.13 29.79 12.06
CA ARG A 157 23.70 30.44 13.28
C ARG A 157 25.18 30.70 13.10
N MET A 158 25.95 29.69 12.66
CA MET A 158 27.38 29.88 12.39
C MET A 158 27.66 31.03 11.43
N SER A 159 26.89 31.07 10.31
CA SER A 159 27.08 32.16 9.33
C SER A 159 26.81 33.54 9.91
N HIS A 160 25.80 33.65 10.79
CA HIS A 160 25.49 34.90 11.49
C HIS A 160 26.64 35.27 12.46
N ASP A 161 27.08 34.30 13.26
CA ASP A 161 28.12 34.53 14.29
C ASP A 161 29.49 34.81 13.68
N MET A 162 29.78 34.32 12.51
CA MET A 162 30.99 34.63 11.74
C MET A 162 30.92 35.98 11.01
N ARG A 163 29.73 36.39 10.58
CA ARG A 163 29.55 37.66 9.85
C ARG A 163 29.86 38.87 10.73
N THR A 164 29.51 38.81 12.01
CA THR A 164 29.72 39.93 12.95
C THR A 164 31.21 40.27 13.12
N PRO A 165 32.12 39.36 13.48
CA PRO A 165 33.55 39.68 13.59
C PRO A 165 34.20 40.01 12.25
N LEU A 166 33.73 39.33 11.15
CA LEU A 166 34.24 39.61 9.82
C LEU A 166 33.92 41.03 9.35
N ASN A 167 32.70 41.52 9.60
CA ASN A 167 32.30 42.88 9.28
C ASN A 167 33.09 43.90 10.14
N ALA A 168 33.38 43.57 11.41
CA ALA A 168 34.26 44.43 12.26
C ALA A 168 35.65 44.51 11.66
N ILE A 169 36.28 43.39 11.25
CA ILE A 169 37.61 43.38 10.63
C ILE A 169 37.60 44.19 9.32
N ILE A 170 36.61 43.96 8.44
CA ILE A 170 36.47 44.72 7.18
C ILE A 170 36.33 46.21 7.48
N GLY A 171 35.53 46.60 8.48
CA GLY A 171 35.35 47.97 8.90
C GLY A 171 36.66 48.60 9.38
N CYS A 172 37.43 47.91 10.22
CA CYS A 172 38.74 48.37 10.67
C CYS A 172 39.75 48.55 9.53
N CYS A 173 39.80 47.58 8.59
CA CYS A 173 40.65 47.67 7.40
C CYS A 173 40.25 48.90 6.52
N SER A 174 38.99 49.10 6.30
CA SER A 174 38.49 50.21 5.50
C SER A 174 38.80 51.58 6.18
N LEU A 175 38.71 51.67 7.50
CA LEU A 175 39.10 52.86 8.27
C LEU A 175 40.61 53.09 8.18
N ALA A 176 41.43 52.07 8.33
CA ALA A 176 42.89 52.14 8.20
C ALA A 176 43.30 52.64 6.81
N GLU A 177 42.69 52.12 5.74
CA GLU A 177 42.92 52.55 4.36
C GLU A 177 42.61 54.05 4.17
N LYS A 178 41.44 54.48 4.67
CA LYS A 178 41.04 55.91 4.59
C LYS A 178 41.98 56.83 5.39
N SER A 179 42.41 56.42 6.58
CA SER A 179 43.35 57.19 7.38
C SER A 179 44.74 57.25 6.72
N HIS A 180 45.19 56.19 6.10
CA HIS A 180 46.44 56.18 5.33
C HIS A 180 46.37 57.08 4.10
N ALA A 181 45.26 57.02 3.35
CA ALA A 181 45.06 57.89 2.16
C ALA A 181 44.96 59.36 2.53
N ALA A 182 44.43 59.71 3.70
CA ALA A 182 44.34 61.08 4.22
C ALA A 182 45.64 61.55 4.91
N ASN A 183 46.71 60.77 4.90
CA ASN A 183 47.99 61.04 5.59
C ASN A 183 47.85 61.26 7.10
N ASP A 184 46.77 60.79 7.71
CA ASP A 184 46.44 60.97 9.13
C ASP A 184 46.90 59.71 9.94
N LYS A 185 48.22 59.55 10.09
CA LYS A 185 48.84 58.42 10.75
C LYS A 185 48.48 58.27 12.23
N GLY A 186 47.93 59.31 12.87
CA GLY A 186 47.55 59.31 14.28
C GLY A 186 46.32 58.48 14.60
N LYS A 187 45.37 58.28 13.67
CA LYS A 187 44.11 57.58 13.90
C LYS A 187 44.12 56.08 13.66
N VAL A 188 45.20 55.54 13.07
CA VAL A 188 45.30 54.11 12.71
C VAL A 188 45.37 53.18 13.97
N TRP A 189 45.75 53.75 15.12
CA TRP A 189 46.01 52.95 16.36
C TRP A 189 44.96 53.15 17.47
N GLU A 190 43.88 53.92 17.22
CA GLU A 190 42.78 54.12 18.19
C GLU A 190 41.65 53.08 18.10
N TYR A 191 41.76 52.06 17.23
CA TYR A 191 40.74 51.05 17.05
C TYR A 191 41.27 49.62 17.24
#